data_32e018b791a9fd2d43f27a4fdeb3c314
#
_entry.id   32e018b791a9fd2d43f27a4fdeb3c314
#
_cell.length_a   1.000
_cell.length_b   1.000
_cell.length_c   1.000
_cell.angle_alpha   90.00
_cell.angle_beta   90.00
_cell.angle_gamma   90.00
#
_symmetry.space_group_name_H-M   'P 1'
#
loop_
_entity.id
_entity.type
_entity.pdbx_description
1 polymer ?
#
loop_
_entity_poly.entity_id
_entity_poly.type
_entity_poly.pdbx_seq_one_letter_code
_entity_poly.pdbx_strand_id
1 'polypeptide(L)'
;MDWPTMLAKRAVPGNWEGFCTSGAIAPDPSLFSMLNTAYPGWWDTPRKRAALERFIAALNLQTRVAAWKELQALFYEEVPTILFGYFYSLYGISNRMSGYNSFGWPFFWNVKLNA
;
A
#
# COMPACT_ATOMS: atom_id res chain seq x y z
N MET A 1 -12.17 -0.01 19.14
CA MET A 1 -12.06 -1.38 18.55
C MET A 1 -10.59 -1.66 18.41
N ASP A 2 -10.13 -2.82 18.80
CA ASP A 2 -8.75 -3.24 18.61
C ASP A 2 -8.46 -3.62 17.14
N TRP A 3 -7.18 -3.68 16.79
CA TRP A 3 -6.74 -3.95 15.41
C TRP A 3 -7.17 -5.33 14.88
N PRO A 4 -7.02 -6.45 15.62
CA PRO A 4 -7.47 -7.76 15.17
C PRO A 4 -8.97 -7.80 14.86
N THR A 5 -9.79 -7.23 15.72
CA THR A 5 -11.25 -7.15 15.53
C THR A 5 -11.60 -6.34 14.29
N MET A 6 -10.92 -5.22 14.05
CA MET A 6 -11.13 -4.40 12.85
C MET A 6 -10.76 -5.18 11.58
N LEU A 7 -9.64 -5.92 11.58
CA LEU A 7 -9.22 -6.75 10.46
C LEU A 7 -10.26 -7.83 10.13
N ALA A 8 -10.79 -8.51 11.16
CA ALA A 8 -11.81 -9.53 10.98
C ALA A 8 -13.11 -8.94 10.41
N LYS A 9 -13.58 -7.82 10.95
CA LYS A 9 -14.81 -7.16 10.49
C LYS A 9 -14.71 -6.63 9.06
N ARG A 10 -13.60 -5.98 8.71
CA ARG A 10 -13.44 -5.40 7.37
C ARG A 10 -13.36 -6.45 6.26
N ALA A 11 -13.00 -7.69 6.61
CA ALA A 11 -12.92 -8.80 5.64
C ALA A 11 -14.29 -9.32 5.20
N VAL A 12 -15.37 -8.91 5.88
CA VAL A 12 -16.73 -9.40 5.58
C VAL A 12 -17.53 -8.28 4.92
N PRO A 13 -17.95 -8.44 3.65
CA PRO A 13 -18.82 -7.49 2.97
C PRO A 13 -20.10 -7.21 3.73
N GLY A 14 -20.55 -5.95 3.73
CA GLY A 14 -21.81 -5.54 4.36
C GLY A 14 -21.73 -5.30 5.87
N ASN A 15 -20.58 -5.54 6.51
CA ASN A 15 -20.40 -5.30 7.95
C ASN A 15 -19.94 -3.87 8.28
N TRP A 16 -19.73 -3.00 7.28
CA TRP A 16 -19.21 -1.66 7.46
C TRP A 16 -19.45 -0.80 6.20
N GLU A 17 -19.55 0.50 6.37
CA GLU A 17 -19.61 1.50 5.29
C GLU A 17 -18.23 2.10 5.00
N GLY A 18 -17.32 2.05 5.96
CA GLY A 18 -15.95 2.54 5.81
C GLY A 18 -15.07 2.15 7.00
N PHE A 19 -13.77 2.09 6.77
CA PHE A 19 -12.77 1.86 7.82
C PHE A 19 -11.51 2.67 7.56
N CYS A 20 -10.82 3.04 8.64
CA CYS A 20 -9.51 3.68 8.54
C CYS A 20 -8.41 2.61 8.62
N THR A 21 -7.41 2.77 7.78
CA THR A 21 -6.24 1.88 7.77
C THR A 21 -4.99 2.66 7.39
N SER A 22 -3.85 2.02 7.50
CA SER A 22 -2.57 2.56 7.02
C SER A 22 -1.86 1.53 6.16
N GLY A 23 -0.97 2.00 5.31
CA GLY A 23 -0.11 1.16 4.49
C GLY A 23 1.28 1.76 4.36
N ALA A 24 2.28 0.92 4.16
CA ALA A 24 3.62 1.39 3.83
C ALA A 24 3.66 1.99 2.41
N ILE A 25 4.53 2.98 2.21
CA ILE A 25 4.87 3.44 0.87
C ILE A 25 5.59 2.30 0.15
N ALA A 26 5.04 1.85 -0.95
CA ALA A 26 5.63 0.79 -1.76
C ALA A 26 6.53 1.38 -2.86
N PRO A 27 7.65 0.73 -3.19
CA PRO A 27 8.55 1.19 -4.25
C PRO A 27 7.95 1.06 -5.65
N ASP A 28 6.96 0.21 -5.82
CA ASP A 28 6.21 0.03 -7.06
C ASP A 28 4.70 0.11 -6.80
N PRO A 29 3.96 0.86 -7.62
CA PRO A 29 2.51 1.01 -7.44
C PRO A 29 1.72 -0.30 -7.44
N SER A 30 2.18 -1.34 -8.14
CA SER A 30 1.51 -2.66 -8.17
C SER A 30 1.42 -3.33 -6.80
N LEU A 31 2.24 -2.88 -5.83
CA LEU A 31 2.24 -3.40 -4.46
C LEU A 31 1.20 -2.71 -3.56
N PHE A 32 0.49 -1.71 -4.04
CA PHE A 32 -0.58 -1.10 -3.26
C PHE A 32 -1.73 -2.08 -3.07
N SER A 33 -2.04 -2.36 -1.81
CA SER A 33 -3.07 -3.34 -1.43
C SER A 33 -4.43 -3.07 -2.08
N MET A 34 -4.80 -1.81 -2.25
CA MET A 34 -6.08 -1.41 -2.87
C MET A 34 -6.18 -1.78 -4.36
N LEU A 35 -5.07 -2.06 -5.03
CA LEU A 35 -5.10 -2.54 -6.41
C LEU A 35 -5.46 -4.03 -6.50
N ASN A 36 -5.32 -4.78 -5.40
CA ASN A 36 -5.82 -6.15 -5.32
C ASN A 36 -7.35 -6.13 -5.19
N THR A 37 -8.04 -6.81 -6.09
CA THR A 37 -9.50 -6.91 -6.11
C THR A 37 -10.10 -7.59 -4.89
N ALA A 38 -9.33 -8.44 -4.22
CA ALA A 38 -9.74 -9.11 -2.99
C ALA A 38 -9.50 -8.27 -1.72
N TYR A 39 -8.85 -7.10 -1.83
CA TYR A 39 -8.65 -6.24 -0.67
C TYR A 39 -9.98 -5.62 -0.20
N PRO A 40 -10.25 -5.57 1.12
CA PRO A 40 -11.45 -4.97 1.66
C PRO A 40 -11.68 -3.55 1.14
N GLY A 41 -12.88 -3.29 0.65
CA GLY A 41 -13.24 -2.16 -0.20
C GLY A 41 -13.57 -2.62 -1.62
N TRP A 42 -13.00 -3.77 -2.01
CA TRP A 42 -13.31 -4.50 -3.25
C TRP A 42 -13.44 -3.60 -4.47
N TRP A 43 -12.47 -2.72 -4.67
CA TRP A 43 -12.40 -1.91 -5.88
C TRP A 43 -12.12 -2.80 -7.08
N ASP A 44 -13.19 -3.26 -7.70
CA ASP A 44 -13.18 -4.29 -8.73
C ASP A 44 -14.14 -3.96 -9.88
N THR A 45 -13.85 -2.90 -10.61
CA THR A 45 -14.58 -2.52 -11.81
C THR A 45 -13.91 -3.05 -13.08
N PRO A 46 -14.65 -3.30 -14.18
CA PRO A 46 -14.05 -3.70 -15.46
C PRO A 46 -13.02 -2.69 -15.97
N ARG A 47 -13.26 -1.40 -15.76
CA ARG A 47 -12.34 -0.31 -16.13
C ARG A 47 -11.03 -0.42 -15.35
N LYS A 48 -11.11 -0.62 -14.04
CA LYS A 48 -9.94 -0.80 -13.17
C LYS A 48 -9.13 -2.03 -13.57
N ARG A 49 -9.77 -3.17 -13.82
CA ARG A 49 -9.08 -4.39 -14.25
C ARG A 49 -8.30 -4.15 -15.53
N ALA A 50 -8.93 -3.58 -16.56
CA ALA A 50 -8.28 -3.30 -17.83
C ALA A 50 -7.11 -2.29 -17.69
N ALA A 51 -7.26 -1.24 -16.88
CA ALA A 51 -6.19 -0.28 -16.63
C ALA A 51 -5.02 -0.93 -15.86
N LEU A 52 -5.30 -1.76 -14.87
CA LEU A 52 -4.29 -2.49 -14.10
C LEU A 52 -3.52 -3.49 -14.98
N GLU A 53 -4.21 -4.23 -15.84
CA GLU A 53 -3.58 -5.15 -16.81
C GLU A 53 -2.61 -4.41 -17.73
N ARG A 54 -3.02 -3.26 -18.28
CA ARG A 54 -2.13 -2.42 -19.11
C ARG A 54 -0.90 -1.96 -18.33
N PHE A 55 -1.09 -1.57 -17.07
CA PHE A 55 0.02 -1.15 -16.21
C PHE A 55 0.99 -2.30 -15.93
N ILE A 56 0.49 -3.49 -15.61
CA ILE A 56 1.32 -4.68 -15.33
C ILE A 56 2.04 -5.17 -16.59
N ALA A 57 1.38 -5.15 -17.74
CA ALA A 57 1.94 -5.60 -19.01
C ALA A 57 2.97 -4.62 -19.62
N ALA A 58 3.05 -3.40 -19.13
CA ALA A 58 3.94 -2.37 -19.67
C ALA A 58 5.42 -2.69 -19.37
N LEU A 59 6.21 -2.99 -20.40
CA LEU A 59 7.60 -3.44 -20.28
C LEU A 59 8.64 -2.30 -20.24
N ASN A 60 8.27 -1.11 -20.69
CA ASN A 60 9.16 0.04 -20.66
C ASN A 60 8.59 1.17 -19.78
N LEU A 61 9.49 2.06 -19.29
CA LEU A 61 9.11 3.10 -18.36
C LEU A 61 8.06 4.05 -18.92
N GLN A 62 8.17 4.43 -20.20
CA GLN A 62 7.25 5.40 -20.82
C GLN A 62 5.82 4.87 -20.86
N THR A 63 5.63 3.65 -21.36
CA THR A 63 4.30 3.00 -21.42
C THR A 63 3.77 2.71 -20.03
N ARG A 64 4.64 2.34 -19.07
CA ARG A 64 4.28 2.08 -17.69
C ARG A 64 3.77 3.35 -16.99
N VAL A 65 4.47 4.47 -17.17
CA VAL A 65 4.04 5.78 -16.62
C VAL A 65 2.72 6.23 -17.23
N ALA A 66 2.52 6.04 -18.55
CA ALA A 66 1.25 6.37 -19.19
C ALA A 66 0.09 5.54 -18.64
N ALA A 67 0.27 4.23 -18.52
CA ALA A 67 -0.73 3.32 -17.95
C ALA A 67 -1.01 3.62 -16.46
N TRP A 68 0.03 4.01 -15.68
CA TRP A 68 -0.15 4.43 -14.31
C TRP A 68 -0.98 5.71 -14.19
N LYS A 69 -0.76 6.71 -15.04
CA LYS A 69 -1.56 7.94 -15.05
C LYS A 69 -3.03 7.66 -15.34
N GLU A 70 -3.32 6.72 -16.23
CA GLU A 70 -4.68 6.28 -16.53
C GLU A 70 -5.34 5.63 -15.30
N LEU A 71 -4.63 4.73 -14.62
CA LEU A 71 -5.09 4.08 -13.41
C LEU A 71 -5.30 5.10 -12.25
N GLN A 72 -4.42 6.09 -12.14
CA GLN A 72 -4.60 7.20 -11.18
C GLN A 72 -5.84 8.05 -11.50
N ALA A 73 -6.08 8.38 -12.76
CA ALA A 73 -7.26 9.13 -13.15
C ALA A 73 -8.54 8.39 -12.74
N LEU A 74 -8.57 7.08 -12.98
CA LEU A 74 -9.68 6.23 -12.57
C LEU A 74 -9.84 6.15 -11.05
N PHE A 75 -8.74 6.10 -10.31
CA PHE A 75 -8.74 6.16 -8.85
C PHE A 75 -9.42 7.43 -8.32
N TYR A 76 -9.12 8.59 -8.91
CA TYR A 76 -9.76 9.86 -8.52
C TYR A 76 -11.21 9.97 -8.99
N GLU A 77 -11.59 9.31 -10.04
CA GLU A 77 -12.98 9.26 -10.54
C GLU A 77 -13.86 8.35 -9.66
N GLU A 78 -13.37 7.16 -9.33
CA GLU A 78 -14.15 6.14 -8.60
C GLU A 78 -13.98 6.22 -7.07
N VAL A 79 -12.98 6.93 -6.59
CA VAL A 79 -12.70 7.22 -5.17
C VAL A 79 -12.79 5.98 -4.26
N PRO A 80 -12.05 4.89 -4.54
CA PRO A 80 -12.10 3.67 -3.72
C PRO A 80 -11.55 3.86 -2.31
N THR A 81 -10.77 4.91 -2.09
CA THR A 81 -10.23 5.31 -0.77
C THR A 81 -9.94 6.80 -0.73
N ILE A 82 -9.92 7.35 0.47
CA ILE A 82 -9.57 8.75 0.72
C ILE A 82 -8.26 8.77 1.50
N LEU A 83 -7.24 9.45 0.96
CA LEU A 83 -5.97 9.65 1.64
C LEU A 83 -6.10 10.82 2.61
N PHE A 84 -6.03 10.55 3.91
CA PHE A 84 -6.05 11.60 4.94
C PHE A 84 -4.69 12.26 5.17
N GLY A 85 -3.60 11.57 4.87
CA GLY A 85 -2.24 12.10 5.04
C GLY A 85 -1.20 11.02 5.19
N TYR A 86 0.00 11.47 5.57
CA TYR A 86 1.15 10.63 5.83
C TYR A 86 1.58 10.77 7.28
N PHE A 87 2.15 9.71 7.83
CA PHE A 87 2.79 9.73 9.14
C PHE A 87 4.12 8.99 9.08
N TYR A 88 5.01 9.34 9.98
CA TYR A 88 6.29 8.66 10.12
C TYR A 88 6.20 7.59 11.21
N SER A 89 6.61 6.38 10.88
CA SER A 89 6.79 5.33 11.87
C SER A 89 8.06 5.63 12.68
N LEU A 90 7.91 5.67 14.01
CA LEU A 90 9.04 5.88 14.91
C LEU A 90 9.55 4.52 15.39
N TYR A 91 10.86 4.37 15.39
CA TYR A 91 11.54 3.16 15.85
C TYR A 91 12.45 3.50 17.02
N GLY A 92 12.36 2.75 18.11
CA GLY A 92 13.34 2.77 19.19
C GLY A 92 14.49 1.82 18.86
N ILE A 93 15.71 2.32 18.93
CA ILE A 93 16.92 1.54 18.63
C ILE A 93 17.81 1.58 19.88
N SER A 94 18.33 0.42 20.31
CA SER A 94 19.28 0.33 21.41
C SER A 94 20.59 1.05 21.08
N ASN A 95 21.19 1.75 22.04
CA ASN A 95 22.52 2.37 21.92
C ASN A 95 23.63 1.36 21.60
N ARG A 96 23.39 0.06 21.85
CA ARG A 96 24.29 -1.02 21.50
C ARG A 96 24.22 -1.40 20.02
N MET A 97 23.26 -0.89 19.27
CA MET A 97 23.08 -1.18 17.86
C MET A 97 23.77 -0.15 16.99
N SER A 98 24.58 -0.60 16.04
CA SER A 98 25.23 0.25 15.03
C SER A 98 24.94 -0.28 13.63
N GLY A 99 25.05 0.61 12.61
CA GLY A 99 24.87 0.27 11.20
C GLY A 99 23.41 0.10 10.75
N TYR A 100 22.43 0.38 11.60
CA TYR A 100 21.03 0.37 11.20
C TYR A 100 20.71 1.60 10.34
N ASN A 101 20.17 1.36 9.15
CA ASN A 101 19.60 2.40 8.28
C ASN A 101 18.09 2.25 8.22
N SER A 102 17.39 3.33 8.56
CA SER A 102 15.94 3.40 8.40
C SER A 102 15.59 3.51 6.93
N PHE A 103 14.84 2.55 6.45
CA PHE A 103 14.22 2.54 5.12
C PHE A 103 12.73 2.19 5.30
N GLY A 104 11.90 2.26 4.27
CA GLY A 104 10.48 1.92 4.36
C GLY A 104 10.17 0.52 4.95
N TRP A 105 11.19 -0.34 4.98
CA TRP A 105 11.20 -1.66 5.62
C TRP A 105 12.44 -1.79 6.51
N PRO A 106 12.40 -2.50 7.64
CA PRO A 106 13.56 -2.72 8.47
C PRO A 106 14.53 -3.70 7.78
N PHE A 107 15.71 -3.21 7.45
CA PHE A 107 16.81 -4.03 6.93
C PHE A 107 17.93 -4.10 7.95
N PHE A 108 18.43 -5.31 8.21
CA PHE A 108 19.42 -5.59 9.24
C PHE A 108 20.80 -6.02 8.67
N TRP A 109 21.04 -5.83 7.39
CA TRP A 109 22.25 -6.34 6.70
C TRP A 109 23.58 -5.85 7.29
N ASN A 110 23.63 -4.62 7.76
CA ASN A 110 24.84 -4.02 8.31
C ASN A 110 24.74 -3.79 9.82
N VAL A 111 23.76 -4.38 10.47
CA VAL A 111 23.53 -4.18 11.90
C VAL A 111 24.51 -5.00 12.72
N LYS A 112 25.14 -4.35 13.69
CA LYS A 112 26.03 -4.96 14.68
C LYS A 112 25.53 -4.63 16.07
N LEU A 113 25.64 -5.58 16.97
CA LEU A 113 25.44 -5.38 18.41
C LEU A 113 26.81 -5.24 19.07
N ASN A 114 27.03 -4.08 19.68
CA ASN A 114 28.22 -3.82 20.47
C ASN A 114 28.05 -4.42 21.90
N ALA A 115 29.10 -4.98 22.43
CA ALA A 115 29.11 -5.55 23.77
C ALA A 115 28.85 -4.48 24.86
#